data_a306b936028fdf76ec025891b23d028d
#
_entry.id   a306b936028fdf76ec025891b23d028d
#
_cell.length_a   1.000
_cell.length_b   1.000
_cell.length_c   1.000
_cell.angle_alpha   90.00
_cell.angle_beta   90.00
_cell.angle_gamma   90.00
#
_symmetry.space_group_name_H-M   'P 1'
#
loop_
_entity.id
_entity.type
_entity.pdbx_description
1 polymer ?
#
loop_
_entity_poly.entity_id
_entity_poly.type
_entity_poly.pdbx_seq_one_letter_code
_entity_poly.pdbx_strand_id
1 'polypeptide(L)'
;LLLEMRLAGCQRLSLGVETGSPAILDAINKRITVQKIEAAAAMAKRVGIQVRFYMMLGNRGETSETFHETLEFLARVKPHQFIFSCLSIYPGTEDFHEAERAEWLDREVYFQGDFQEFKVPFDASEETTQILNAWFAKNKGLQDYYREGVPEFKAILEYIGEHHAAHLDLAGAYYQQGELELAERHVRRALELGTPVPGLALNYLGCIAFARGDVKGMQDHFLKAAQLDPQHHVLIQNVQAARAWFKADGARRGLPLELIGKHDFQLFERTAQPALPGPLPDDYAQWDTAVASPRDPAREAVEGVAGSVVDRQRQPIEFRSRRLPVI
;
A
#
# COMPACT_ATOMS: atom_id res chain seq x y z
N LEU A 1 22.40 -0.69 -9.63
CA LEU A 1 21.34 -1.65 -9.32
C LEU A 1 19.99 -0.95 -9.05
N LEU A 2 19.82 -0.11 -8.01
CA LEU A 2 18.51 0.52 -7.69
C LEU A 2 17.99 1.40 -8.83
N LEU A 3 18.84 2.17 -9.47
CA LEU A 3 18.48 2.97 -10.65
C LEU A 3 17.97 2.06 -11.78
N GLU A 4 18.67 0.99 -12.10
CA GLU A 4 18.28 0.02 -13.14
C GLU A 4 16.95 -0.66 -12.78
N MET A 5 16.75 -1.02 -11.51
CA MET A 5 15.47 -1.55 -11.02
C MET A 5 14.34 -0.55 -11.24
N ARG A 6 14.57 0.73 -10.91
CA ARG A 6 13.56 1.79 -11.13
C ARG A 6 13.25 1.97 -12.62
N LEU A 7 14.27 2.05 -13.47
CA LEU A 7 14.10 2.18 -14.91
C LEU A 7 13.43 0.95 -15.56
N ALA A 8 13.61 -0.23 -14.95
CA ALA A 8 12.91 -1.46 -15.35
C ALA A 8 11.46 -1.57 -14.79
N GLY A 9 10.97 -0.54 -14.05
CA GLY A 9 9.60 -0.50 -13.56
C GLY A 9 9.41 -0.91 -12.10
N CYS A 10 10.49 -1.15 -11.34
CA CYS A 10 10.38 -1.42 -9.90
C CYS A 10 9.86 -0.17 -9.18
N GLN A 11 8.76 -0.32 -8.48
CA GLN A 11 8.09 0.78 -7.79
C GLN A 11 8.23 0.70 -6.28
N ARG A 12 8.42 -0.49 -5.72
CA ARG A 12 8.51 -0.71 -4.28
C ARG A 12 9.47 -1.83 -3.94
N LEU A 13 10.25 -1.60 -2.86
CA LEU A 13 11.01 -2.62 -2.17
C LEU A 13 10.41 -2.87 -0.79
N SER A 14 10.19 -4.14 -0.48
CA SER A 14 9.79 -4.58 0.85
C SER A 14 10.99 -5.20 1.54
N LEU A 15 11.36 -4.66 2.69
CA LEU A 15 12.56 -5.03 3.44
C LEU A 15 12.16 -5.60 4.80
N GLY A 16 12.63 -6.80 5.13
CA GLY A 16 12.54 -7.36 6.47
C GLY A 16 13.57 -6.67 7.37
N VAL A 17 13.15 -5.64 8.04
CA VAL A 17 13.99 -4.84 8.96
C VAL A 17 13.95 -5.42 10.36
N GLU A 18 12.78 -5.85 10.79
CA GLU A 18 12.39 -6.46 12.06
C GLU A 18 12.40 -5.46 13.22
N THR A 19 13.50 -4.74 13.41
CA THR A 19 13.69 -3.79 14.53
C THR A 19 14.62 -2.64 14.14
N GLY A 20 14.49 -1.51 14.80
CA GLY A 20 15.43 -0.38 14.73
C GLY A 20 16.47 -0.38 15.86
N SER A 21 16.42 -1.37 16.76
CA SER A 21 17.37 -1.48 17.87
C SER A 21 18.59 -2.32 17.48
N PRO A 22 19.82 -1.79 17.62
CA PRO A 22 21.04 -2.56 17.39
C PRO A 22 21.13 -3.81 18.27
N ALA A 23 20.73 -3.71 19.53
CA ALA A 23 20.77 -4.85 20.47
C ALA A 23 19.87 -5.99 20.03
N ILE A 24 18.67 -5.67 19.53
CA ILE A 24 17.73 -6.69 19.02
C ILE A 24 18.19 -7.26 17.68
N LEU A 25 18.75 -6.42 16.78
CA LEU A 25 19.35 -6.95 15.53
C LEU A 25 20.43 -8.00 15.81
N ASP A 26 21.25 -7.79 16.84
CA ASP A 26 22.28 -8.75 17.27
C ASP A 26 21.63 -9.99 17.90
N ALA A 27 20.64 -9.83 18.77
CA ALA A 27 19.93 -10.93 19.44
C ALA A 27 19.25 -11.90 18.46
N ILE A 28 18.68 -11.37 17.36
CA ILE A 28 18.05 -12.17 16.30
C ILE A 28 19.02 -12.59 15.19
N ASN A 29 20.32 -12.32 15.37
CA ASN A 29 21.39 -12.66 14.42
C ASN A 29 21.15 -12.13 12.99
N LYS A 30 20.59 -10.90 12.88
CA LYS A 30 20.22 -10.30 11.58
C LYS A 30 21.43 -9.94 10.71
N ARG A 31 22.63 -9.80 11.29
CA ARG A 31 23.90 -9.51 10.62
C ARG A 31 23.88 -8.25 9.74
N ILE A 32 23.06 -7.26 10.10
CA ILE A 32 22.97 -5.97 9.44
C ILE A 32 22.92 -4.87 10.49
N THR A 33 23.37 -3.68 10.16
CA THR A 33 23.32 -2.53 11.06
C THR A 33 22.20 -1.57 10.68
N VAL A 34 21.69 -0.83 11.64
CA VAL A 34 20.70 0.23 11.45
C VAL A 34 21.15 1.22 10.37
N GLN A 35 22.43 1.60 10.37
CA GLN A 35 23.01 2.54 9.40
C GLN A 35 22.95 1.99 7.95
N LYS A 36 23.16 0.68 7.76
CA LYS A 36 23.04 0.06 6.43
C LYS A 36 21.58 0.05 5.95
N ILE A 37 20.63 -0.17 6.86
CA ILE A 37 19.20 -0.11 6.54
C ILE A 37 18.81 1.32 6.14
N GLU A 38 19.24 2.32 6.92
CA GLU A 38 19.01 3.74 6.61
C GLU A 38 19.58 4.13 5.25
N ALA A 39 20.83 3.74 4.98
CA ALA A 39 21.47 4.02 3.70
C ALA A 39 20.72 3.36 2.52
N ALA A 40 20.29 2.12 2.67
CA ALA A 40 19.51 1.41 1.65
C ALA A 40 18.16 2.09 1.38
N ALA A 41 17.46 2.51 2.42
CA ALA A 41 16.20 3.24 2.30
C ALA A 41 16.40 4.60 1.61
N ALA A 42 17.43 5.35 1.99
CA ALA A 42 17.74 6.64 1.38
C ALA A 42 18.10 6.50 -0.11
N MET A 43 18.90 5.50 -0.48
CA MET A 43 19.22 5.22 -1.89
C MET A 43 17.99 4.81 -2.71
N ALA A 44 17.09 4.00 -2.16
CA ALA A 44 15.86 3.61 -2.84
C ALA A 44 14.95 4.82 -3.09
N LYS A 45 14.75 5.66 -2.08
CA LYS A 45 13.97 6.91 -2.21
C LYS A 45 14.56 7.85 -3.25
N ARG A 46 15.88 8.00 -3.29
CA ARG A 46 16.57 8.88 -4.23
C ARG A 46 16.28 8.54 -5.70
N VAL A 47 16.02 7.28 -6.02
CA VAL A 47 15.63 6.85 -7.36
C VAL A 47 14.11 6.75 -7.55
N GLY A 48 13.31 7.11 -6.56
CA GLY A 48 11.86 7.04 -6.61
C GLY A 48 11.29 5.64 -6.40
N ILE A 49 12.02 4.76 -5.73
CA ILE A 49 11.50 3.46 -5.29
C ILE A 49 10.96 3.60 -3.87
N GLN A 50 9.69 3.29 -3.69
CA GLN A 50 9.07 3.25 -2.36
C GLN A 50 9.70 2.17 -1.49
N VAL A 51 9.83 2.44 -0.20
CA VAL A 51 10.30 1.45 0.79
C VAL A 51 9.19 1.09 1.76
N ARG A 52 8.98 -0.22 1.91
CA ARG A 52 8.13 -0.81 2.94
C ARG A 52 9.02 -1.58 3.90
N PHE A 53 8.80 -1.38 5.21
CA PHE A 53 9.49 -2.15 6.24
C PHE A 53 8.55 -3.17 6.86
N TYR A 54 9.00 -4.41 6.94
CA TYR A 54 8.41 -5.40 7.83
C TYR A 54 9.14 -5.32 9.16
N MET A 55 8.37 -5.07 10.19
CA MET A 55 8.80 -4.91 11.57
C MET A 55 8.22 -6.04 12.40
N MET A 56 8.90 -6.40 13.47
CA MET A 56 8.51 -7.50 14.33
C MET A 56 8.38 -7.02 15.78
N LEU A 57 7.41 -7.57 16.49
CA LEU A 57 7.17 -7.42 17.92
C LEU A 57 7.42 -8.75 18.62
N GLY A 58 7.89 -8.70 19.86
CA GLY A 58 8.14 -9.89 20.65
C GLY A 58 9.44 -10.57 20.30
N ASN A 59 10.42 -9.81 19.79
CA ASN A 59 11.76 -10.32 19.56
C ASN A 59 12.42 -10.71 20.89
N ARG A 60 13.32 -11.69 20.84
CA ARG A 60 14.10 -12.10 22.01
C ARG A 60 14.86 -10.91 22.61
N GLY A 61 14.69 -10.66 23.91
CA GLY A 61 15.33 -9.56 24.62
C GLY A 61 14.72 -8.18 24.34
N GLU A 62 13.55 -8.10 23.70
CA GLU A 62 12.87 -6.83 23.46
C GLU A 62 12.35 -6.25 24.79
N THR A 63 12.62 -4.96 25.00
CA THR A 63 12.14 -4.17 26.13
C THR A 63 11.45 -2.92 25.63
N SER A 64 10.80 -2.16 26.52
CA SER A 64 10.22 -0.88 26.15
C SER A 64 11.26 0.09 25.60
N GLU A 65 12.49 0.08 26.13
CA GLU A 65 13.58 0.94 25.66
C GLU A 65 13.98 0.58 24.22
N THR A 66 14.25 -0.70 23.94
CA THR A 66 14.64 -1.15 22.59
C THR A 66 13.50 -0.98 21.58
N PHE A 67 12.26 -1.05 22.03
CA PHE A 67 11.11 -0.75 21.19
C PHE A 67 10.99 0.76 20.89
N HIS A 68 11.28 1.64 21.86
CA HIS A 68 11.38 3.08 21.60
C HIS A 68 12.48 3.41 20.59
N GLU A 69 13.65 2.76 20.64
CA GLU A 69 14.69 2.89 19.62
C GLU A 69 14.14 2.56 18.22
N THR A 70 13.31 1.53 18.13
CA THR A 70 12.64 1.14 16.87
C THR A 70 11.68 2.23 16.37
N LEU A 71 10.88 2.84 17.25
CA LEU A 71 9.98 3.92 16.87
C LEU A 71 10.75 5.20 16.46
N GLU A 72 11.84 5.53 17.15
CA GLU A 72 12.74 6.64 16.79
C GLU A 72 13.41 6.39 15.43
N PHE A 73 13.86 5.17 15.18
CA PHE A 73 14.39 4.76 13.89
C PHE A 73 13.35 4.97 12.77
N LEU A 74 12.10 4.52 12.94
CA LEU A 74 11.03 4.75 11.96
C LEU A 74 10.76 6.24 11.74
N ALA A 75 10.75 7.04 12.82
CA ALA A 75 10.55 8.48 12.74
C ALA A 75 11.69 9.21 12.00
N ARG A 76 12.91 8.68 12.07
CA ARG A 76 14.10 9.22 11.39
C ARG A 76 14.15 8.79 9.92
N VAL A 77 13.95 7.51 9.64
CA VAL A 77 14.06 6.96 8.28
C VAL A 77 12.83 7.30 7.42
N LYS A 78 11.67 7.38 8.03
CA LYS A 78 10.39 7.65 7.37
C LYS A 78 10.17 6.74 6.15
N PRO A 79 10.06 5.41 6.34
CA PRO A 79 9.68 4.54 5.23
C PRO A 79 8.31 4.96 4.70
N HIS A 80 8.01 4.66 3.44
CA HIS A 80 6.68 4.97 2.89
C HIS A 80 5.60 4.18 3.62
N GLN A 81 5.92 2.94 3.96
CA GLN A 81 5.04 2.06 4.72
C GLN A 81 5.85 1.19 5.68
N PHE A 82 5.24 0.81 6.78
CA PHE A 82 5.73 -0.27 7.61
C PHE A 82 4.55 -1.11 8.13
N ILE A 83 4.85 -2.37 8.44
CA ILE A 83 3.89 -3.34 8.95
C ILE A 83 4.53 -4.02 10.14
N PHE A 84 3.86 -4.01 11.29
CA PHE A 84 4.26 -4.78 12.45
C PHE A 84 3.55 -6.14 12.44
N SER A 85 4.31 -7.18 12.72
CA SER A 85 3.83 -8.54 12.97
C SER A 85 4.41 -9.04 14.28
N CYS A 86 3.65 -9.83 15.03
CA CYS A 86 4.21 -10.53 16.19
C CYS A 86 5.13 -11.65 15.73
N LEU A 87 6.22 -11.87 16.47
CA LEU A 87 7.10 -13.02 16.27
C LEU A 87 6.25 -14.30 16.34
N SER A 88 6.43 -15.17 15.38
CA SER A 88 5.82 -16.50 15.37
C SER A 88 6.92 -17.55 15.41
N ILE A 89 6.77 -18.53 16.29
CA ILE A 89 7.72 -19.63 16.42
C ILE A 89 7.40 -20.67 15.37
N TYR A 90 8.38 -21.05 14.56
CA TYR A 90 8.21 -22.06 13.53
C TYR A 90 9.05 -23.32 13.83
N PRO A 91 8.52 -24.53 13.60
CA PRO A 91 9.26 -25.77 13.76
C PRO A 91 10.60 -25.75 13.03
N GLY A 92 11.65 -26.21 13.72
CA GLY A 92 13.00 -26.26 13.18
C GLY A 92 13.84 -25.01 13.40
N THR A 93 13.29 -23.96 14.00
CA THR A 93 14.04 -22.78 14.44
C THR A 93 14.67 -23.02 15.82
N GLU A 94 15.68 -22.23 16.17
CA GLU A 94 16.28 -22.28 17.51
C GLU A 94 15.25 -21.90 18.59
N ASP A 95 14.43 -20.88 18.31
CA ASP A 95 13.35 -20.45 19.20
C ASP A 95 12.33 -21.56 19.43
N PHE A 96 12.03 -22.38 18.41
CA PHE A 96 11.16 -23.55 18.56
C PHE A 96 11.76 -24.58 19.51
N HIS A 97 13.03 -24.93 19.34
CA HIS A 97 13.71 -25.91 20.22
C HIS A 97 13.87 -25.37 21.64
N GLU A 98 14.03 -24.07 21.82
CA GLU A 98 14.08 -23.47 23.15
C GLU A 98 12.70 -23.51 23.81
N ALA A 99 11.64 -23.18 23.07
CA ALA A 99 10.26 -23.24 23.56
C ALA A 99 9.84 -24.68 23.92
N GLU A 100 10.26 -25.68 23.14
CA GLU A 100 10.07 -27.11 23.50
C GLU A 100 10.78 -27.47 24.81
N ARG A 101 12.06 -27.08 24.94
CA ARG A 101 12.86 -27.39 26.16
C ARG A 101 12.33 -26.69 27.40
N ALA A 102 11.74 -25.50 27.23
CA ALA A 102 11.15 -24.74 28.31
C ALA A 102 9.69 -25.14 28.59
N GLU A 103 9.14 -26.13 27.89
CA GLU A 103 7.75 -26.58 28.01
C GLU A 103 6.70 -25.47 27.76
N TRP A 104 7.05 -24.47 26.93
CA TRP A 104 6.13 -23.40 26.53
C TRP A 104 5.28 -23.81 25.34
N LEU A 105 5.73 -24.81 24.60
CA LEU A 105 5.17 -25.24 23.35
C LEU A 105 5.07 -26.75 23.33
N ASP A 106 3.85 -27.26 23.05
CA ASP A 106 3.67 -28.66 22.68
C ASP A 106 3.86 -28.80 21.15
N ARG A 107 4.85 -29.60 20.77
CA ARG A 107 5.18 -29.90 19.39
C ARG A 107 3.97 -30.41 18.59
N GLU A 108 3.13 -31.26 19.20
CA GLU A 108 1.99 -31.87 18.54
C GLU A 108 0.95 -30.83 18.07
N VAL A 109 0.89 -29.65 18.70
CA VAL A 109 0.01 -28.56 18.31
C VAL A 109 0.21 -28.14 16.84
N TYR A 110 1.45 -28.21 16.34
CA TYR A 110 1.75 -27.87 14.94
C TYR A 110 1.29 -28.91 13.92
N PHE A 111 0.99 -30.14 14.36
CA PHE A 111 0.59 -31.23 13.49
C PHE A 111 -0.91 -31.55 13.55
N GLN A 112 -1.64 -30.93 14.48
CA GLN A 112 -3.07 -31.21 14.73
C GLN A 112 -4.02 -30.27 14.00
N GLY A 113 -3.55 -29.19 13.37
CA GLY A 113 -4.40 -28.16 12.76
C GLY A 113 -3.86 -27.60 11.46
N ASP A 114 -4.52 -26.57 10.94
CA ASP A 114 -4.01 -25.82 9.80
C ASP A 114 -2.79 -25.00 10.25
N PHE A 115 -1.63 -25.40 9.74
CA PHE A 115 -0.34 -24.80 10.09
C PHE A 115 -0.29 -23.27 9.90
N GLN A 116 -1.13 -22.71 9.06
CA GLN A 116 -1.19 -21.26 8.82
C GLN A 116 -1.89 -20.48 9.95
N GLU A 117 -2.66 -21.15 10.79
CA GLU A 117 -3.38 -20.54 11.91
C GLU A 117 -2.57 -20.53 13.23
N PHE A 118 -1.51 -21.31 13.33
CA PHE A 118 -0.67 -21.39 14.54
C PHE A 118 0.35 -20.25 14.59
N LYS A 119 -0.08 -19.14 15.11
CA LYS A 119 0.81 -18.11 15.65
C LYS A 119 0.89 -18.32 17.16
N VAL A 120 1.92 -18.98 17.64
CA VAL A 120 2.27 -18.88 19.06
C VAL A 120 2.99 -17.53 19.18
N PRO A 121 2.35 -16.49 19.68
CA PRO A 121 3.04 -15.24 19.90
C PRO A 121 4.07 -15.49 21.01
N PHE A 122 5.32 -15.19 20.76
CA PHE A 122 6.17 -14.71 21.82
C PHE A 122 5.45 -13.51 22.41
N ASP A 123 5.25 -13.51 23.69
CA ASP A 123 4.48 -12.47 24.37
C ASP A 123 5.18 -11.13 24.16
N ALA A 124 4.77 -10.41 23.11
CA ALA A 124 5.06 -9.01 23.00
C ALA A 124 4.53 -8.42 24.31
N SER A 125 5.39 -7.90 25.16
CA SER A 125 4.97 -7.44 26.49
C SER A 125 3.76 -6.54 26.32
N GLU A 126 2.81 -6.64 27.21
CA GLU A 126 1.62 -5.79 27.19
C GLU A 126 2.02 -4.32 27.09
N GLU A 127 3.14 -3.96 27.69
CA GLU A 127 3.76 -2.64 27.65
C GLU A 127 4.19 -2.24 26.23
N THR A 128 4.91 -3.09 25.48
CA THR A 128 5.30 -2.84 24.10
C THR A 128 4.08 -2.65 23.19
N THR A 129 3.05 -3.45 23.39
CA THR A 129 1.79 -3.34 22.67
C THR A 129 1.08 -2.01 22.98
N GLN A 130 1.04 -1.59 24.24
CA GLN A 130 0.49 -0.30 24.65
C GLN A 130 1.24 0.88 24.02
N ILE A 131 2.57 0.84 24.00
CA ILE A 131 3.41 1.85 23.37
C ILE A 131 3.11 1.94 21.86
N LEU A 132 3.01 0.82 21.19
CA LEU A 132 2.68 0.77 19.76
C LEU A 132 1.30 1.36 19.49
N ASN A 133 0.29 0.97 20.26
CA ASN A 133 -1.06 1.50 20.12
C ASN A 133 -1.12 3.01 20.36
N ALA A 134 -0.43 3.51 21.38
CA ALA A 134 -0.31 4.94 21.66
C ALA A 134 0.39 5.68 20.50
N TRP A 135 1.43 5.08 19.94
CA TRP A 135 2.12 5.63 18.78
C TRP A 135 1.22 5.70 17.55
N PHE A 136 0.47 4.63 17.22
CA PHE A 136 -0.50 4.64 16.12
C PHE A 136 -1.59 5.69 16.32
N ALA A 137 -2.14 5.81 17.53
CA ALA A 137 -3.14 6.83 17.84
C ALA A 137 -2.59 8.25 17.62
N LYS A 138 -1.35 8.52 18.05
CA LYS A 138 -0.67 9.81 17.85
C LYS A 138 -0.41 10.11 16.38
N ASN A 139 -0.12 9.09 15.59
CA ASN A 139 0.18 9.20 14.17
C ASN A 139 -1.03 8.90 13.26
N LYS A 140 -2.25 8.96 13.80
CA LYS A 140 -3.53 8.79 13.09
C LYS A 140 -3.69 7.44 12.39
N GLY A 141 -3.13 6.37 12.97
CA GLY A 141 -3.26 5.02 12.45
C GLY A 141 -2.60 4.78 11.10
N LEU A 142 -1.56 5.54 10.76
CA LEU A 142 -0.96 5.57 9.44
C LEU A 142 -0.30 4.24 9.07
N GLN A 143 -0.88 3.55 8.10
CA GLN A 143 -0.17 2.53 7.33
C GLN A 143 0.80 3.17 6.31
N ASP A 144 0.46 4.34 5.78
CA ASP A 144 1.32 5.17 4.95
C ASP A 144 1.94 6.27 5.80
N TYR A 145 3.22 6.15 6.02
CA TYR A 145 3.92 7.00 6.95
C TYR A 145 4.61 8.19 6.28
N TYR A 146 5.06 8.02 5.04
CA TYR A 146 5.76 9.04 4.28
C TYR A 146 5.31 9.03 2.81
N ARG A 147 5.20 10.23 2.25
CA ARG A 147 4.96 10.42 0.82
C ARG A 147 5.81 11.56 0.30
N GLU A 148 6.28 11.39 -0.92
CA GLU A 148 6.93 12.46 -1.65
C GLU A 148 5.91 13.53 -2.04
N GLY A 149 6.35 14.78 -1.96
CA GLY A 149 5.70 15.91 -2.58
C GLY A 149 6.35 16.30 -3.91
N VAL A 150 5.90 17.42 -4.46
CA VAL A 150 6.46 17.97 -5.71
C VAL A 150 7.98 18.20 -5.63
N PRO A 151 8.57 18.73 -4.53
CA PRO A 151 10.00 18.93 -4.44
C PRO A 151 10.80 17.63 -4.57
N GLU A 152 10.36 16.57 -3.88
CA GLU A 152 11.02 15.27 -3.90
C GLU A 152 10.91 14.62 -5.28
N PHE A 153 9.72 14.64 -5.91
CA PHE A 153 9.56 14.10 -7.26
C PHE A 153 10.35 14.86 -8.31
N LYS A 154 10.53 16.18 -8.17
CA LYS A 154 11.43 16.95 -9.01
C LYS A 154 12.88 16.49 -8.86
N ALA A 155 13.35 16.30 -7.63
CA ALA A 155 14.69 15.82 -7.36
C ALA A 155 14.92 14.39 -7.91
N ILE A 156 13.90 13.53 -7.82
CA ILE A 156 13.93 12.19 -8.41
C ILE A 156 14.06 12.30 -9.93
N LEU A 157 13.22 13.11 -10.59
CA LEU A 157 13.26 13.30 -12.03
C LEU A 157 14.61 13.85 -12.50
N GLU A 158 15.18 14.82 -11.79
CA GLU A 158 16.50 15.36 -12.05
C GLU A 158 17.60 14.28 -11.94
N TYR A 159 17.48 13.40 -10.94
CA TYR A 159 18.47 12.36 -10.68
C TYR A 159 18.41 11.19 -11.66
N ILE A 160 17.21 10.70 -12.01
CA ILE A 160 17.06 9.55 -12.90
C ILE A 160 16.92 9.93 -14.38
N GLY A 161 16.71 11.21 -14.68
CA GLY A 161 16.50 11.73 -16.03
C GLY A 161 15.07 11.52 -16.54
N GLU A 162 14.89 11.74 -17.83
CA GLU A 162 13.60 11.64 -18.52
C GLU A 162 13.07 10.20 -18.50
N HIS A 163 12.14 9.93 -17.61
CA HIS A 163 11.52 8.61 -17.44
C HIS A 163 10.02 8.71 -17.22
N HIS A 164 9.24 7.93 -17.96
CA HIS A 164 7.79 7.98 -17.95
C HIS A 164 7.17 7.86 -16.54
N ALA A 165 7.71 6.96 -15.69
CA ALA A 165 7.18 6.76 -14.34
C ALA A 165 7.41 7.98 -13.44
N ALA A 166 8.60 8.63 -13.51
CA ALA A 166 8.88 9.84 -12.74
C ALA A 166 7.97 11.01 -13.18
N HIS A 167 7.66 11.10 -14.47
CA HIS A 167 6.70 12.08 -14.95
C HIS A 167 5.28 11.81 -14.45
N LEU A 168 4.81 10.55 -14.38
CA LEU A 168 3.50 10.22 -13.84
C LEU A 168 3.41 10.49 -12.34
N ASP A 169 4.46 10.18 -11.57
CA ASP A 169 4.54 10.49 -10.15
C ASP A 169 4.41 11.99 -9.90
N LEU A 170 5.19 12.78 -10.66
CA LEU A 170 5.18 14.24 -10.55
C LEU A 170 3.85 14.84 -11.02
N ALA A 171 3.24 14.27 -12.07
CA ALA A 171 1.92 14.67 -12.54
C ALA A 171 0.86 14.46 -11.45
N GLY A 172 0.88 13.33 -10.75
CA GLY A 172 -0.03 13.05 -9.64
C GLY A 172 0.13 14.05 -8.49
N ALA A 173 1.38 14.40 -8.15
CA ALA A 173 1.66 15.38 -7.11
C ALA A 173 1.18 16.78 -7.48
N TYR A 174 1.38 17.21 -8.72
CA TYR A 174 0.84 18.50 -9.21
C TYR A 174 -0.67 18.50 -9.26
N TYR A 175 -1.30 17.41 -9.71
CA TYR A 175 -2.76 17.30 -9.72
C TYR A 175 -3.36 17.49 -8.33
N GLN A 176 -2.76 16.90 -7.30
CA GLN A 176 -3.21 17.05 -5.91
C GLN A 176 -3.05 18.47 -5.37
N GLN A 177 -2.10 19.25 -5.90
CA GLN A 177 -1.94 20.66 -5.57
C GLN A 177 -2.87 21.59 -6.38
N GLY A 178 -3.64 21.05 -7.34
CA GLY A 178 -4.48 21.84 -8.23
C GLY A 178 -3.72 22.49 -9.40
N GLU A 179 -2.43 22.17 -9.57
CA GLU A 179 -1.58 22.70 -10.64
C GLU A 179 -1.81 21.92 -11.95
N LEU A 180 -3.02 22.07 -12.51
CA LEU A 180 -3.53 21.21 -13.59
C LEU A 180 -2.71 21.30 -14.87
N GLU A 181 -2.18 22.48 -15.23
CA GLU A 181 -1.36 22.69 -16.43
C GLU A 181 -0.01 21.95 -16.33
N LEU A 182 0.59 21.98 -15.13
CA LEU A 182 1.83 21.26 -14.87
C LEU A 182 1.57 19.74 -14.85
N ALA A 183 0.50 19.32 -14.20
CA ALA A 183 0.09 17.92 -14.18
C ALA A 183 -0.09 17.38 -15.60
N GLU A 184 -0.86 18.08 -16.44
CA GLU A 184 -1.11 17.69 -17.83
C GLU A 184 0.18 17.59 -18.65
N ARG A 185 1.09 18.57 -18.52
CA ARG A 185 2.38 18.57 -19.20
C ARG A 185 3.19 17.30 -18.90
N HIS A 186 3.26 16.93 -17.62
CA HIS A 186 3.98 15.74 -17.21
C HIS A 186 3.28 14.44 -17.64
N VAL A 187 1.95 14.38 -17.64
CA VAL A 187 1.22 13.23 -18.19
C VAL A 187 1.50 13.05 -19.69
N ARG A 188 1.43 14.14 -20.47
CA ARG A 188 1.72 14.09 -21.91
C ARG A 188 3.16 13.66 -22.17
N ARG A 189 4.10 14.16 -21.37
CA ARG A 189 5.51 13.74 -21.47
C ARG A 189 5.70 12.26 -21.19
N ALA A 190 5.01 11.70 -20.19
CA ALA A 190 5.02 10.27 -19.92
C ALA A 190 4.50 9.43 -21.10
N LEU A 191 3.43 9.91 -21.78
CA LEU A 191 2.92 9.27 -23.00
C LEU A 191 3.92 9.32 -24.16
N GLU A 192 4.57 10.46 -24.38
CA GLU A 192 5.64 10.63 -25.40
C GLU A 192 6.83 9.68 -25.15
N LEU A 193 7.18 9.45 -23.88
CA LEU A 193 8.22 8.53 -23.46
C LEU A 193 7.81 7.06 -23.52
N GLY A 194 6.60 6.76 -23.99
CA GLY A 194 6.14 5.39 -24.20
C GLY A 194 5.84 4.65 -22.89
N THR A 195 5.12 5.29 -21.96
CA THR A 195 4.71 4.60 -20.72
C THR A 195 4.04 3.25 -21.02
N PRO A 196 4.42 2.17 -20.31
CA PRO A 196 3.80 0.85 -20.48
C PRO A 196 2.36 0.79 -19.93
N VAL A 197 1.90 1.85 -19.24
CA VAL A 197 0.55 1.97 -18.67
C VAL A 197 -0.16 3.22 -19.21
N PRO A 198 -0.42 3.28 -20.54
CA PRO A 198 -1.02 4.47 -21.16
C PRO A 198 -2.42 4.76 -20.67
N GLY A 199 -3.18 3.74 -20.25
CA GLY A 199 -4.49 3.93 -19.65
C GLY A 199 -4.41 4.71 -18.34
N LEU A 200 -3.40 4.49 -17.51
CA LEU A 200 -3.19 5.28 -16.29
C LEU A 200 -2.89 6.75 -16.62
N ALA A 201 -2.07 7.01 -17.62
CA ALA A 201 -1.80 8.37 -18.09
C ALA A 201 -3.09 9.07 -18.59
N LEU A 202 -3.92 8.36 -19.37
CA LEU A 202 -5.23 8.86 -19.81
C LEU A 202 -6.21 9.08 -18.64
N ASN A 203 -6.13 8.24 -17.59
CA ASN A 203 -6.90 8.47 -16.38
C ASN A 203 -6.59 9.83 -15.74
N TYR A 204 -5.31 10.19 -15.66
CA TYR A 204 -4.94 11.53 -15.19
C TYR A 204 -5.53 12.63 -16.07
N LEU A 205 -5.46 12.50 -17.41
CA LEU A 205 -6.06 13.47 -18.31
C LEU A 205 -7.58 13.56 -18.12
N GLY A 206 -8.26 12.46 -17.87
CA GLY A 206 -9.68 12.45 -17.53
C GLY A 206 -9.98 13.19 -16.23
N CYS A 207 -9.21 12.95 -15.18
CA CYS A 207 -9.34 13.67 -13.91
C CYS A 207 -9.08 15.17 -14.07
N ILE A 208 -8.07 15.56 -14.85
CA ILE A 208 -7.74 16.96 -15.16
C ILE A 208 -8.85 17.63 -15.97
N ALA A 209 -9.39 16.94 -16.98
CA ALA A 209 -10.51 17.44 -17.77
C ALA A 209 -11.73 17.74 -16.89
N PHE A 210 -12.09 16.80 -16.02
CA PHE A 210 -13.18 17.00 -15.07
C PHE A 210 -12.93 18.19 -14.13
N ALA A 211 -11.72 18.32 -13.59
CA ALA A 211 -11.35 19.44 -12.72
C ALA A 211 -11.45 20.82 -13.42
N ARG A 212 -11.30 20.85 -14.75
CA ARG A 212 -11.50 22.06 -15.58
C ARG A 212 -12.93 22.28 -16.05
N GLY A 213 -13.86 21.39 -15.73
CA GLY A 213 -15.24 21.49 -16.18
C GLY A 213 -15.52 20.79 -17.51
N ASP A 214 -14.54 20.15 -18.10
CA ASP A 214 -14.71 19.41 -19.35
C ASP A 214 -15.19 17.98 -19.06
N VAL A 215 -16.50 17.84 -18.87
CA VAL A 215 -17.13 16.54 -18.59
C VAL A 215 -17.01 15.59 -19.79
N LYS A 216 -17.07 16.13 -21.01
CA LYS A 216 -16.92 15.32 -22.24
C LYS A 216 -15.49 14.82 -22.39
N GLY A 217 -14.50 15.66 -22.20
CA GLY A 217 -13.09 15.27 -22.22
C GLY A 217 -12.77 14.21 -21.15
N MET A 218 -13.34 14.34 -19.96
CA MET A 218 -13.25 13.28 -18.93
C MET A 218 -13.76 11.93 -19.46
N GLN A 219 -14.96 11.93 -20.05
CA GLN A 219 -15.58 10.72 -20.60
C GLN A 219 -14.69 10.09 -21.68
N ASP A 220 -14.27 10.88 -22.67
CA ASP A 220 -13.45 10.42 -23.78
C ASP A 220 -12.13 9.79 -23.29
N HIS A 221 -11.47 10.45 -22.33
CA HIS A 221 -10.23 9.94 -21.74
C HIS A 221 -10.44 8.63 -20.96
N PHE A 222 -11.49 8.53 -20.13
CA PHE A 222 -11.77 7.33 -19.37
C PHE A 222 -12.16 6.14 -20.25
N LEU A 223 -12.96 6.36 -21.31
CA LEU A 223 -13.30 5.29 -22.28
C LEU A 223 -12.04 4.77 -22.97
N LYS A 224 -11.19 5.66 -23.46
CA LYS A 224 -9.93 5.26 -24.09
C LYS A 224 -8.98 4.58 -23.11
N ALA A 225 -8.90 5.07 -21.88
CA ALA A 225 -8.11 4.44 -20.82
C ALA A 225 -8.57 3.01 -20.54
N ALA A 226 -9.88 2.79 -20.39
CA ALA A 226 -10.45 1.47 -20.13
C ALA A 226 -10.28 0.49 -21.30
N GLN A 227 -10.18 0.97 -22.55
CA GLN A 227 -9.87 0.14 -23.72
C GLN A 227 -8.42 -0.35 -23.72
N LEU A 228 -7.48 0.51 -23.25
CA LEU A 228 -6.05 0.18 -23.24
C LEU A 228 -5.65 -0.69 -22.04
N ASP A 229 -6.18 -0.39 -20.87
CA ASP A 229 -5.83 -1.07 -19.62
C ASP A 229 -7.08 -1.51 -18.82
N PRO A 230 -7.91 -2.43 -19.35
CA PRO A 230 -9.24 -2.75 -18.82
C PRO A 230 -9.22 -3.39 -17.42
N GLN A 231 -8.08 -3.94 -17.01
CA GLN A 231 -7.91 -4.59 -15.69
C GLN A 231 -7.29 -3.66 -14.62
N HIS A 232 -6.96 -2.42 -14.99
CA HIS A 232 -6.30 -1.52 -14.05
C HIS A 232 -7.32 -1.00 -13.02
N HIS A 233 -7.08 -1.32 -11.73
CA HIS A 233 -8.04 -1.07 -10.65
C HIS A 233 -8.42 0.41 -10.46
N VAL A 234 -7.49 1.37 -10.67
CA VAL A 234 -7.80 2.81 -10.61
C VAL A 234 -8.80 3.19 -11.70
N LEU A 235 -8.60 2.67 -12.92
CA LEU A 235 -9.50 2.94 -14.04
C LEU A 235 -10.89 2.36 -13.79
N ILE A 236 -10.96 1.11 -13.31
CA ILE A 236 -12.23 0.47 -12.96
C ILE A 236 -12.99 1.32 -11.95
N GLN A 237 -12.35 1.76 -10.88
CA GLN A 237 -12.98 2.57 -9.83
C GLN A 237 -13.46 3.92 -10.37
N ASN A 238 -12.64 4.65 -11.14
CA ASN A 238 -13.03 5.93 -11.70
C ASN A 238 -14.16 5.82 -12.73
N VAL A 239 -14.10 4.81 -13.60
CA VAL A 239 -15.19 4.56 -14.56
C VAL A 239 -16.50 4.20 -13.83
N GLN A 240 -16.44 3.37 -12.79
CA GLN A 240 -17.62 3.05 -11.98
C GLN A 240 -18.18 4.28 -11.25
N ALA A 241 -17.31 5.11 -10.66
CA ALA A 241 -17.72 6.34 -9.99
C ALA A 241 -18.38 7.31 -10.97
N ALA A 242 -17.78 7.53 -12.14
CA ALA A 242 -18.32 8.40 -13.18
C ALA A 242 -19.69 7.88 -13.70
N ARG A 243 -19.83 6.57 -13.97
CA ARG A 243 -21.10 5.95 -14.35
C ARG A 243 -22.21 6.17 -13.31
N ALA A 244 -21.89 5.93 -12.04
CA ALA A 244 -22.85 6.14 -10.96
C ALA A 244 -23.28 7.61 -10.88
N TRP A 245 -22.34 8.52 -11.07
CA TRP A 245 -22.60 9.96 -11.08
C TRP A 245 -23.49 10.38 -12.25
N PHE A 246 -23.24 9.87 -13.47
CA PHE A 246 -24.12 10.11 -14.62
C PHE A 246 -25.54 9.56 -14.40
N LYS A 247 -25.65 8.30 -13.90
CA LYS A 247 -26.97 7.70 -13.61
C LYS A 247 -27.76 8.48 -12.55
N ALA A 248 -27.09 9.14 -11.62
CA ALA A 248 -27.70 9.97 -10.60
C ALA A 248 -28.02 11.40 -11.09
N ASP A 249 -27.80 11.71 -12.38
CA ASP A 249 -27.91 13.08 -12.94
C ASP A 249 -27.03 14.08 -12.16
N GLY A 250 -25.83 13.65 -11.84
CA GLY A 250 -24.92 14.33 -10.90
C GLY A 250 -24.61 15.77 -11.30
N ALA A 251 -24.40 16.04 -12.60
CA ALA A 251 -24.12 17.38 -13.10
C ALA A 251 -25.30 18.35 -12.82
N ARG A 252 -26.55 17.96 -13.14
CA ARG A 252 -27.73 18.78 -12.91
C ARG A 252 -28.07 18.96 -11.44
N ARG A 253 -27.80 17.90 -10.63
CA ARG A 253 -28.09 17.91 -9.20
C ARG A 253 -26.99 18.51 -8.35
N GLY A 254 -25.86 18.90 -8.96
CA GLY A 254 -24.72 19.44 -8.24
C GLY A 254 -24.06 18.42 -7.30
N LEU A 255 -24.09 17.12 -7.64
CA LEU A 255 -23.49 16.10 -6.81
C LEU A 255 -21.95 16.07 -6.99
N PRO A 256 -21.18 15.86 -5.91
CA PRO A 256 -19.74 15.71 -6.04
C PRO A 256 -19.40 14.39 -6.76
N LEU A 257 -18.33 14.42 -7.56
CA LEU A 257 -17.73 13.23 -8.13
C LEU A 257 -16.30 13.10 -7.59
N GLU A 258 -16.04 12.00 -6.88
CA GLU A 258 -14.73 11.69 -6.37
C GLU A 258 -13.98 10.80 -7.36
N LEU A 259 -12.81 11.28 -7.80
CA LEU A 259 -11.94 10.58 -8.75
C LEU A 259 -10.56 10.33 -8.14
N ILE A 260 -9.95 9.22 -8.51
CA ILE A 260 -8.58 8.88 -8.10
C ILE A 260 -7.62 9.51 -9.09
N GLY A 261 -6.99 10.61 -8.70
CA GLY A 261 -6.00 11.36 -9.48
C GLY A 261 -4.56 11.10 -9.08
N LYS A 262 -4.28 10.03 -8.33
CA LYS A 262 -2.94 9.59 -7.97
C LYS A 262 -2.89 8.07 -7.96
N HIS A 263 -1.89 7.51 -8.61
CA HIS A 263 -1.61 6.10 -8.52
C HIS A 263 -0.60 5.87 -7.39
N ASP A 264 -1.09 5.52 -6.24
CA ASP A 264 -0.24 4.98 -5.20
C ASP A 264 -0.65 3.53 -4.97
N PHE A 265 0.32 2.63 -4.80
CA PHE A 265 0.04 1.20 -4.64
C PHE A 265 -0.78 0.88 -3.40
N GLN A 266 -0.96 1.83 -2.50
CA GLN A 266 -1.47 1.51 -1.18
C GLN A 266 -2.66 2.32 -0.73
N LEU A 267 -2.73 3.58 -1.07
CA LEU A 267 -3.86 4.41 -0.76
C LEU A 267 -4.37 5.06 -2.03
N PHE A 268 -5.56 4.65 -2.42
CA PHE A 268 -6.32 5.35 -3.42
C PHE A 268 -6.93 6.58 -2.75
N GLU A 269 -6.19 7.68 -2.75
CA GLU A 269 -6.80 8.96 -2.40
C GLU A 269 -7.76 9.34 -3.51
N ARG A 270 -9.02 9.33 -3.18
CA ARG A 270 -10.03 9.95 -4.02
C ARG A 270 -9.94 11.45 -3.82
N THR A 271 -9.77 12.16 -4.92
CA THR A 271 -9.80 13.62 -4.91
C THR A 271 -11.24 14.05 -5.16
N ALA A 272 -11.87 14.65 -4.16
CA ALA A 272 -13.18 15.24 -4.32
C ALA A 272 -13.11 16.37 -5.34
N GLN A 273 -13.92 16.30 -6.36
CA GLN A 273 -14.04 17.36 -7.36
C GLN A 273 -15.34 18.12 -7.12
N PRO A 274 -15.35 19.45 -7.27
CA PRO A 274 -16.58 20.20 -7.20
C PRO A 274 -17.56 19.74 -8.28
N ALA A 275 -18.82 19.70 -7.94
CA ALA A 275 -19.85 19.42 -8.91
C ALA A 275 -19.90 20.60 -9.92
N LEU A 276 -19.85 20.27 -11.20
CA LEU A 276 -19.84 21.27 -12.25
C LEU A 276 -21.25 21.48 -12.81
N PRO A 277 -21.74 22.73 -12.89
CA PRO A 277 -22.93 23.01 -13.63
C PRO A 277 -22.63 22.91 -15.13
N GLY A 278 -23.26 21.98 -15.82
CA GLY A 278 -23.09 21.83 -17.25
C GLY A 278 -24.05 20.81 -17.83
N PRO A 279 -24.35 20.88 -19.14
CA PRO A 279 -25.12 19.85 -19.80
C PRO A 279 -24.34 18.51 -19.81
N LEU A 280 -25.06 17.43 -19.58
CA LEU A 280 -24.50 16.09 -19.77
C LEU A 280 -24.16 15.90 -21.26
N PRO A 281 -23.09 15.18 -21.59
CA PRO A 281 -22.83 14.75 -22.96
C PRO A 281 -24.02 13.97 -23.51
N ASP A 282 -24.41 14.24 -24.76
CA ASP A 282 -25.58 13.62 -25.39
C ASP A 282 -25.41 12.10 -25.59
N ASP A 283 -24.17 11.63 -25.60
CA ASP A 283 -23.75 10.25 -25.87
C ASP A 283 -23.37 9.44 -24.64
N TYR A 284 -23.66 9.94 -23.41
CA TYR A 284 -23.27 9.22 -22.18
C TYR A 284 -23.83 7.80 -22.08
N ALA A 285 -24.91 7.50 -22.80
CA ALA A 285 -25.50 6.16 -22.89
C ALA A 285 -24.52 5.11 -23.46
N GLN A 286 -23.51 5.51 -24.24
CA GLN A 286 -22.48 4.61 -24.79
C GLN A 286 -21.59 4.00 -23.69
N TRP A 287 -21.60 4.54 -22.49
CA TRP A 287 -20.85 4.01 -21.37
C TRP A 287 -21.29 2.60 -20.95
N ASP A 288 -22.55 2.26 -21.14
CA ASP A 288 -23.08 0.96 -20.75
C ASP A 288 -22.61 -0.18 -21.68
N THR A 289 -22.18 0.16 -22.90
CA THR A 289 -21.76 -0.82 -23.91
C THR A 289 -20.24 -0.94 -24.08
N ALA A 290 -19.48 0.11 -23.73
CA ALA A 290 -18.04 0.19 -24.05
C ALA A 290 -17.12 -0.56 -23.06
N VAL A 291 -17.59 -0.83 -21.84
CA VAL A 291 -16.81 -1.56 -20.82
C VAL A 291 -17.68 -2.68 -20.28
N ALA A 292 -17.52 -3.89 -20.81
CA ALA A 292 -18.05 -5.09 -20.18
C ALA A 292 -17.53 -5.13 -18.73
N SER A 293 -18.40 -5.32 -17.74
CA SER A 293 -17.96 -5.56 -16.36
C SER A 293 -16.91 -6.66 -16.38
N PRO A 294 -15.70 -6.44 -15.84
CA PRO A 294 -14.74 -7.53 -15.71
C PRO A 294 -15.44 -8.64 -14.90
N ARG A 295 -15.44 -9.85 -15.40
CA ARG A 295 -15.81 -11.01 -14.60
C ARG A 295 -14.83 -11.01 -13.43
N ASP A 296 -15.33 -10.92 -12.22
CA ASP A 296 -14.51 -10.96 -11.00
C ASP A 296 -14.10 -12.43 -10.78
N PRO A 297 -12.85 -12.82 -11.09
CA PRO A 297 -12.40 -14.19 -10.90
C PRO A 297 -12.41 -14.63 -9.43
N ALA A 298 -12.45 -13.67 -8.48
CA ALA A 298 -12.59 -13.96 -7.06
C ALA A 298 -14.04 -14.37 -6.70
N ARG A 299 -15.03 -13.91 -7.44
CA ARG A 299 -16.43 -14.25 -7.21
C ARG A 299 -16.77 -15.67 -7.72
N GLU A 300 -16.19 -16.07 -8.84
CA GLU A 300 -16.36 -17.46 -9.34
C GLU A 300 -15.65 -18.49 -8.43
N ALA A 301 -14.54 -18.12 -7.78
CA ALA A 301 -13.85 -18.98 -6.82
C ALA A 301 -14.62 -19.15 -5.49
N VAL A 302 -15.40 -18.14 -5.09
CA VAL A 302 -16.19 -18.19 -3.83
C VAL A 302 -17.51 -18.96 -4.01
N GLU A 303 -18.14 -18.89 -5.18
CA GLU A 303 -19.38 -19.64 -5.45
C GLU A 303 -19.12 -21.15 -5.66
N GLY A 304 -17.91 -21.55 -6.04
CA GLY A 304 -17.50 -22.96 -6.17
C GLY A 304 -17.17 -23.67 -4.84
N VAL A 305 -16.92 -22.94 -3.76
CA VAL A 305 -16.49 -23.50 -2.46
C VAL A 305 -17.62 -23.53 -1.40
N ALA A 306 -18.77 -22.90 -1.67
CA ALA A 306 -19.88 -22.83 -0.70
C ALA A 306 -20.65 -24.16 -0.48
N GLY A 307 -20.18 -25.28 -1.04
CA GLY A 307 -20.88 -26.59 -1.00
C GLY A 307 -20.42 -27.58 0.06
N SER A 308 -19.40 -27.33 0.86
CA SER A 308 -18.95 -28.32 1.87
C SER A 308 -18.19 -27.72 3.06
N VAL A 309 -18.88 -27.03 3.95
CA VAL A 309 -18.33 -26.78 5.30
C VAL A 309 -19.33 -27.31 6.32
N VAL A 310 -19.02 -28.48 6.83
CA VAL A 310 -19.70 -29.08 7.99
C VAL A 310 -19.29 -28.27 9.21
N ASP A 311 -20.31 -27.72 9.87
CA ASP A 311 -20.23 -27.00 11.14
C ASP A 311 -19.61 -27.91 12.21
N ARG A 312 -18.35 -27.70 12.57
CA ARG A 312 -17.73 -28.28 13.77
C ARG A 312 -17.62 -27.17 14.82
N GLN A 313 -18.48 -27.24 15.82
CA GLN A 313 -18.39 -26.44 17.03
C GLN A 313 -16.98 -26.55 17.62
N ARG A 314 -16.21 -25.47 17.55
CA ARG A 314 -14.90 -25.35 18.19
C ARG A 314 -15.08 -24.99 19.66
N GLN A 315 -14.58 -25.83 20.56
CA GLN A 315 -14.39 -25.42 21.97
C GLN A 315 -13.16 -24.51 22.04
N PRO A 316 -13.21 -23.42 22.83
CA PRO A 316 -12.05 -22.55 23.02
C PRO A 316 -10.95 -23.32 23.77
N ILE A 317 -9.72 -23.30 23.23
CA ILE A 317 -8.54 -23.81 23.91
C ILE A 317 -8.09 -22.70 24.87
N GLU A 318 -8.18 -22.96 26.18
CA GLU A 318 -7.62 -22.07 27.19
C GLU A 318 -6.10 -22.17 27.20
N PHE A 319 -5.43 -21.11 26.76
CA PHE A 319 -3.97 -20.97 26.90
C PHE A 319 -3.65 -20.37 28.28
N ARG A 320 -2.87 -21.12 29.08
CA ARG A 320 -2.29 -20.56 30.30
C ARG A 320 -1.11 -19.66 29.92
N SER A 321 -1.29 -18.34 29.99
CA SER A 321 -0.20 -17.38 29.87
C SER A 321 0.77 -17.55 31.04
N ARG A 322 1.98 -18.02 30.77
CA ARG A 322 3.10 -17.97 31.71
C ARG A 322 4.10 -16.94 31.20
N ARG A 323 4.38 -15.94 32.03
CA ARG A 323 5.40 -14.92 31.75
C ARG A 323 6.76 -15.57 31.68
N LEU A 324 7.54 -15.20 30.67
CA LEU A 324 8.95 -15.53 30.56
C LEU A 324 9.76 -14.80 31.62
N PRO A 325 10.71 -15.47 32.30
CA PRO A 325 11.69 -14.77 33.09
C PRO A 325 12.61 -13.96 32.19
N VAL A 326 12.82 -12.70 32.52
CA VAL A 326 13.87 -11.86 31.93
C VAL A 326 15.21 -12.46 32.34
N ILE A 327 15.99 -12.97 31.39
CA ILE A 327 17.39 -13.36 31.60
C ILE A 327 18.27 -12.19 31.15
#